data_effb181134ebcaae7f5fbf3bc8b35248
#
_entry.id   effb181134ebcaae7f5fbf3bc8b35248
#
_cell.length_a   1.000
_cell.length_b   1.000
_cell.length_c   1.000
_cell.angle_alpha   90.00
_cell.angle_beta   90.00
_cell.angle_gamma   90.00
#
_symmetry.space_group_name_H-M   'P 1'
#
loop_
_entity.id
_entity.type
_entity.pdbx_description
1 polymer ?
#
loop_
_entity_poly.entity_id
_entity_poly.type
_entity_poly.pdbx_seq_one_letter_code
_entity_poly.pdbx_strand_id
1 'polypeptide(L)'
;MGASAFTHNSCYNPDFFNRFKELSMSRALTKSELIDHIAAECGSLNSKEAETAVNTVLQTIVNALAEGRRVEIRGFGSFSLNKRAARMGRNPRTGESVAVEEKYVPKFKAGADLRAAVDESRHS
;
A
#
# COMPACT_ATOMS: atom_id res chain seq x y z
N MET A 1 15.41 8.32 25.36
CA MET A 1 14.74 7.83 24.83
C MET A 1 14.21 8.12 23.51
N GLY A 2 14.38 7.22 22.65
CA GLY A 2 13.88 7.38 21.33
C GLY A 2 12.41 7.70 21.30
N ALA A 3 11.75 7.29 22.34
CA ALA A 3 10.33 7.51 22.40
C ALA A 3 9.97 8.99 22.38
N SER A 4 10.83 9.80 22.94
CA SER A 4 10.54 11.22 22.98
C SER A 4 10.51 11.80 21.58
N ALA A 5 11.28 11.24 20.69
CA ALA A 5 11.29 11.73 19.33
C ALA A 5 9.96 11.48 18.63
N PHE A 6 9.22 10.49 19.11
CA PHE A 6 7.95 10.17 18.49
C PHE A 6 6.77 10.84 19.13
N THR A 7 6.99 11.52 20.21
CA THR A 7 5.85 12.18 20.86
C THR A 7 5.27 13.24 19.98
N HIS A 8 6.09 13.87 19.18
CA HIS A 8 5.57 14.86 18.26
C HIS A 8 4.80 14.20 17.11
N ASN A 9 4.94 12.90 16.97
CA ASN A 9 4.15 12.20 16.00
C ASN A 9 2.84 11.83 16.67
N SER A 10 1.97 12.81 16.75
CA SER A 10 0.70 12.66 17.43
C SER A 10 -0.22 11.64 16.78
N CYS A 11 0.12 11.23 15.58
CA CYS A 11 -0.70 10.25 14.88
C CYS A 11 -0.41 8.81 15.28
N TYR A 12 0.69 8.58 15.96
CA TYR A 12 1.05 7.23 16.33
C TYR A 12 0.46 6.83 17.67
N ASN A 13 -0.24 5.73 17.70
CA ASN A 13 -0.82 5.18 18.91
C ASN A 13 -0.63 3.67 18.90
N PRO A 14 0.32 3.14 19.69
CA PRO A 14 0.60 1.70 19.67
C PRO A 14 -0.58 0.86 20.15
N ASP A 15 -1.36 1.34 21.09
CA ASP A 15 -2.52 0.59 21.57
C ASP A 15 -3.58 0.45 20.50
N PHE A 16 -3.82 1.53 19.77
CA PHE A 16 -4.78 1.51 18.69
C PHE A 16 -4.31 0.58 17.58
N PHE A 17 -3.03 0.63 17.26
CA PHE A 17 -2.46 -0.21 16.24
C PHE A 17 -2.60 -1.69 16.58
N ASN A 18 -2.31 -2.06 17.83
CA ASN A 18 -2.43 -3.43 18.27
C ASN A 18 -3.87 -3.93 18.21
N ARG A 19 -4.79 -3.08 18.62
CA ARG A 19 -6.19 -3.41 18.60
C ARG A 19 -6.69 -3.60 17.16
N PHE A 20 -6.26 -2.71 16.28
CA PHE A 20 -6.60 -2.80 14.88
C PHE A 20 -6.06 -4.10 14.27
N LYS A 21 -4.84 -4.46 14.62
CA LYS A 21 -4.20 -5.67 14.15
C LYS A 21 -5.00 -6.90 14.56
N GLU A 22 -5.45 -6.94 15.80
CA GLU A 22 -6.24 -8.07 16.28
C GLU A 22 -7.57 -8.20 15.53
N LEU A 23 -8.22 -7.08 15.30
CA LEU A 23 -9.51 -7.08 14.63
C LEU A 23 -9.42 -7.46 13.16
N SER A 24 -8.30 -7.11 12.52
CA SER A 24 -8.15 -7.28 11.09
C SER A 24 -7.18 -8.38 10.69
N MET A 25 -6.79 -9.20 11.65
CA MET A 25 -5.73 -10.18 11.44
C MET A 25 -5.92 -11.09 10.25
N SER A 26 -7.13 -11.54 9.99
CA SER A 26 -7.41 -12.47 8.90
C SER A 26 -8.14 -11.83 7.73
N ARG A 27 -8.28 -10.53 7.71
CA ARG A 27 -8.96 -9.82 6.64
C ARG A 27 -8.02 -8.87 5.94
N ALA A 28 -8.32 -8.60 4.68
CA ALA A 28 -7.59 -7.60 3.94
C ALA A 28 -7.90 -6.22 4.51
N LEU A 29 -6.91 -5.36 4.52
CA LEU A 29 -7.11 -3.96 4.88
C LEU A 29 -7.71 -3.25 3.67
N THR A 30 -8.93 -2.75 3.82
CA THR A 30 -9.58 -2.04 2.73
C THR A 30 -9.26 -0.55 2.79
N LYS A 31 -9.58 0.15 1.71
CA LYS A 31 -9.38 1.58 1.67
C LYS A 31 -10.22 2.29 2.73
N SER A 32 -11.44 1.82 2.96
CA SER A 32 -12.30 2.39 3.99
C SER A 32 -11.69 2.26 5.37
N GLU A 33 -11.14 1.09 5.67
CA GLU A 33 -10.48 0.88 6.95
C GLU A 33 -9.25 1.73 7.10
N LEU A 34 -8.52 1.93 6.02
CA LEU A 34 -7.34 2.79 6.03
C LEU A 34 -7.75 4.23 6.34
N ILE A 35 -8.82 4.71 5.73
CA ILE A 35 -9.33 6.06 5.97
C ILE A 35 -9.76 6.21 7.43
N ASP A 36 -10.49 5.22 7.95
CA ASP A 36 -10.94 5.25 9.33
C ASP A 36 -9.75 5.28 10.30
N HIS A 37 -8.73 4.50 9.98
CA HIS A 37 -7.53 4.44 10.80
C HIS A 37 -6.81 5.79 10.81
N ILE A 38 -6.69 6.42 9.65
CA ILE A 38 -6.05 7.72 9.54
C ILE A 38 -6.83 8.78 10.32
N ALA A 39 -8.14 8.76 10.21
CA ALA A 39 -8.98 9.72 10.94
C ALA A 39 -8.85 9.53 12.44
N ALA A 40 -8.75 8.29 12.91
CA ALA A 40 -8.62 8.01 14.32
C ALA A 40 -7.24 8.39 14.86
N GLU A 41 -6.19 8.11 14.09
CA GLU A 41 -4.82 8.39 14.51
C GLU A 41 -4.49 9.87 14.47
N CYS A 42 -4.99 10.55 13.45
CA CYS A 42 -4.74 11.97 13.27
C CYS A 42 -5.96 12.74 13.75
N GLY A 43 -6.01 13.02 15.03
CA GLY A 43 -7.17 13.63 15.65
C GLY A 43 -7.57 14.98 15.08
N SER A 44 -6.68 15.62 14.33
CA SER A 44 -6.99 16.90 13.71
C SER A 44 -7.77 16.78 12.41
N LEU A 45 -7.93 15.54 11.90
CA LEU A 45 -8.65 15.31 10.65
C LEU A 45 -10.00 14.67 10.91
N ASN A 46 -11.03 15.20 10.27
CA ASN A 46 -12.32 14.52 10.32
C ASN A 46 -12.34 13.45 9.24
N SER A 47 -13.39 12.65 9.19
CA SER A 47 -13.50 11.53 8.25
C SER A 47 -13.37 11.96 6.80
N LYS A 48 -13.98 13.08 6.46
CA LYS A 48 -13.94 13.56 5.09
C LYS A 48 -12.54 14.04 4.69
N GLU A 49 -11.87 14.71 5.62
CA GLU A 49 -10.51 15.16 5.37
C GLU A 49 -9.56 13.99 5.24
N ALA A 50 -9.74 12.96 6.06
CA ALA A 50 -8.93 11.76 5.98
C ALA A 50 -9.15 11.05 4.64
N GLU A 51 -10.41 10.97 4.22
CA GLU A 51 -10.74 10.37 2.93
C GLU A 51 -10.07 11.13 1.78
N THR A 52 -10.15 12.45 1.81
CA THR A 52 -9.54 13.28 0.77
C THR A 52 -8.03 13.08 0.75
N ALA A 53 -7.41 13.03 1.93
CA ALA A 53 -5.97 12.84 2.02
C ALA A 53 -5.53 11.50 1.44
N VAL A 54 -6.22 10.44 1.82
CA VAL A 54 -5.90 9.09 1.33
C VAL A 54 -6.09 9.01 -0.17
N ASN A 55 -7.21 9.53 -0.66
CA ASN A 55 -7.50 9.51 -2.09
C ASN A 55 -6.45 10.30 -2.88
N THR A 56 -6.02 11.44 -2.34
CA THR A 56 -5.01 12.26 -2.99
C THR A 56 -3.69 11.51 -3.10
N VAL A 57 -3.27 10.85 -2.02
CA VAL A 57 -2.03 10.07 -2.04
C VAL A 57 -2.10 8.98 -3.09
N LEU A 58 -3.18 8.20 -3.07
CA LEU A 58 -3.33 7.08 -3.99
C LEU A 58 -3.41 7.55 -5.44
N GLN A 59 -4.16 8.63 -5.68
CA GLN A 59 -4.31 9.16 -7.03
C GLN A 59 -2.99 9.73 -7.56
N THR A 60 -2.21 10.34 -6.68
CA THR A 60 -0.89 10.86 -7.06
C THR A 60 0.02 9.73 -7.54
N ILE A 61 -0.02 8.59 -6.83
CA ILE A 61 0.76 7.43 -7.21
C ILE A 61 0.28 6.89 -8.57
N VAL A 62 -1.03 6.79 -8.74
CA VAL A 62 -1.62 6.32 -9.99
C VAL A 62 -1.19 7.21 -11.15
N ASN A 63 -1.29 8.52 -10.96
CA ASN A 63 -0.94 9.47 -12.01
C ASN A 63 0.52 9.37 -12.40
N ALA A 64 1.41 9.24 -11.41
CA ALA A 64 2.83 9.11 -11.68
C ALA A 64 3.14 7.85 -12.49
N LEU A 65 2.52 6.76 -12.12
CA LEU A 65 2.71 5.50 -12.84
C LEU A 65 2.11 5.54 -14.24
N ALA A 66 0.98 6.22 -14.39
CA ALA A 66 0.37 6.39 -15.71
C ALA A 66 1.25 7.19 -16.65
N GLU A 67 2.05 8.09 -16.10
CA GLU A 67 3.01 8.86 -16.88
C GLU A 67 4.30 8.10 -17.17
N GLY A 68 4.39 6.87 -16.69
CA GLY A 68 5.59 6.06 -16.90
C GLY A 68 6.68 6.33 -15.89
N ARG A 69 6.39 7.06 -14.84
CA ARG A 69 7.40 7.38 -13.84
C ARG A 69 7.41 6.35 -12.72
N ARG A 70 8.58 6.15 -12.16
CA ARG A 70 8.74 5.29 -11.00
C ARG A 70 8.40 6.09 -9.75
N VAL A 71 7.69 5.46 -8.82
CA VAL A 71 7.36 6.09 -7.55
C VAL A 71 8.19 5.43 -6.46
N GLU A 72 8.98 6.22 -5.77
CA GLU A 72 9.85 5.71 -4.73
C GLU A 72 9.51 6.38 -3.42
N ILE A 73 9.09 5.59 -2.44
CA ILE A 73 8.72 6.11 -1.13
C ILE A 73 9.71 5.54 -0.13
N ARG A 74 10.58 6.43 0.35
CA ARG A 74 11.63 6.03 1.27
C ARG A 74 11.03 5.46 2.55
N GLY A 75 11.55 4.33 2.99
CA GLY A 75 11.05 3.68 4.19
C GLY A 75 9.86 2.76 3.95
N PHE A 76 9.32 2.76 2.75
CA PHE A 76 8.16 1.93 2.43
C PHE A 76 8.45 0.98 1.26
N GLY A 77 8.73 1.53 0.11
CA GLY A 77 9.00 0.72 -1.06
C GLY A 77 8.95 1.53 -2.33
N SER A 78 8.96 0.85 -3.44
CA SER A 78 8.89 1.52 -4.73
C SER A 78 7.92 0.83 -5.66
N PHE A 79 7.26 1.64 -6.49
CA PHE A 79 6.37 1.18 -7.54
C PHE A 79 7.05 1.44 -8.87
N SER A 80 7.03 0.46 -9.75
CA SER A 80 7.59 0.62 -11.08
C SER A 80 6.69 -0.08 -12.07
N LEU A 81 6.91 0.21 -13.34
CA LEU A 81 6.15 -0.44 -14.39
C LEU A 81 6.97 -1.58 -14.97
N ASN A 82 6.30 -2.69 -15.18
CA ASN A 82 6.90 -3.84 -15.79
C ASN A 82 6.22 -4.05 -17.13
N LYS A 83 7.01 -4.03 -18.19
CA LYS A 83 6.48 -4.24 -19.51
C LYS A 83 6.35 -5.73 -19.78
N ARG A 84 5.17 -6.16 -20.14
CA ARG A 84 4.96 -7.54 -20.53
C ARG A 84 4.80 -7.59 -22.04
N ALA A 85 5.71 -8.29 -22.68
CA ALA A 85 5.70 -8.41 -24.14
C ALA A 85 4.48 -9.18 -24.59
N ALA A 86 4.05 -8.91 -25.82
CA ALA A 86 2.98 -9.66 -26.43
C ALA A 86 3.37 -11.14 -26.52
N ARG A 87 2.43 -12.01 -26.23
CA ARG A 87 2.70 -13.45 -26.27
C ARG A 87 1.41 -14.20 -26.54
N MET A 88 1.57 -15.48 -26.83
CA MET A 88 0.43 -16.38 -26.97
C MET A 88 0.14 -17.00 -25.62
N GLY A 89 -1.05 -16.78 -25.13
CA GLY A 89 -1.51 -17.40 -23.90
C GLY A 89 -2.47 -18.52 -24.23
N ARG A 90 -2.95 -19.18 -23.20
CA ARG A 90 -3.92 -20.25 -23.37
C ARG A 90 -5.11 -19.97 -22.46
N ASN A 91 -6.30 -20.09 -23.03
CA ASN A 91 -7.52 -19.92 -22.27
C ASN A 91 -7.72 -21.14 -21.38
N PRO A 92 -7.70 -20.98 -20.04
CA PRO A 92 -7.82 -22.12 -19.13
C PRO A 92 -9.18 -22.82 -19.22
N ARG A 93 -10.17 -22.15 -19.80
CA ARG A 93 -11.49 -22.73 -19.93
C ARG A 93 -11.62 -23.66 -21.12
N THR A 94 -11.09 -23.24 -22.26
CA THR A 94 -11.26 -23.97 -23.52
C THR A 94 -9.96 -24.58 -24.01
N GLY A 95 -8.84 -24.17 -23.48
CA GLY A 95 -7.54 -24.63 -23.93
C GLY A 95 -7.06 -24.00 -25.22
N GLU A 96 -7.83 -23.06 -25.76
CA GLU A 96 -7.46 -22.40 -27.01
C GLU A 96 -6.36 -21.38 -26.81
N SER A 97 -5.52 -21.23 -27.83
CA SER A 97 -4.49 -20.20 -27.84
C SER A 97 -5.12 -18.83 -28.06
N VAL A 98 -4.74 -17.87 -27.25
CA VAL A 98 -5.23 -16.50 -27.38
C VAL A 98 -4.04 -15.57 -27.46
N ALA A 99 -4.11 -14.59 -28.33
CA ALA A 99 -3.09 -13.56 -28.39
C ALA A 99 -3.21 -12.63 -27.21
N VAL A 100 -2.13 -12.48 -26.46
CA VAL A 100 -2.08 -11.54 -25.33
C VAL A 100 -1.25 -10.35 -25.77
N GLU A 101 -1.86 -9.17 -25.75
CA GLU A 101 -1.18 -7.97 -26.19
C GLU A 101 -0.15 -7.50 -25.18
N GLU A 102 0.82 -6.74 -25.68
CA GLU A 102 1.80 -6.08 -24.83
C GLU A 102 1.10 -5.13 -23.87
N LYS A 103 1.53 -5.13 -22.63
CA LYS A 103 0.97 -4.20 -21.66
C LYS A 103 1.97 -3.88 -20.55
N TYR A 104 1.69 -2.78 -19.84
CA TYR A 104 2.49 -2.36 -18.70
C TYR A 104 1.74 -2.71 -17.43
N VAL A 105 2.44 -3.34 -16.51
CA VAL A 105 1.86 -3.78 -15.24
C VAL A 105 2.62 -3.09 -14.10
N PRO A 106 1.93 -2.43 -13.19
CA PRO A 106 2.62 -1.85 -12.04
C PRO A 106 3.12 -2.95 -11.12
N LYS A 107 4.29 -2.76 -10.58
CA LYS A 107 4.91 -3.70 -9.68
C LYS A 107 5.42 -2.99 -8.44
N PHE A 108 5.12 -3.54 -7.28
CA PHE A 108 5.57 -2.99 -6.02
C PHE A 108 6.73 -3.82 -5.46
N LYS A 109 7.78 -3.14 -5.05
CA LYS A 109 8.90 -3.78 -4.38
C LYS A 109 9.04 -3.16 -2.99
N ALA A 110 8.93 -3.98 -1.96
CA ALA A 110 9.03 -3.51 -0.59
C ALA A 110 10.43 -3.00 -0.28
N GLY A 111 10.51 -1.94 0.47
CA GLY A 111 11.77 -1.41 0.93
C GLY A 111 12.32 -2.22 2.09
N ALA A 112 13.54 -1.92 2.48
CA ALA A 112 14.21 -2.65 3.56
C ALA A 112 13.42 -2.54 4.88
N ASP A 113 12.94 -1.35 5.18
CA ASP A 113 12.22 -1.13 6.44
C ASP A 113 10.92 -1.91 6.48
N LEU A 114 10.19 -1.91 5.38
CA LEU A 114 8.93 -2.65 5.31
C LEU A 114 9.18 -4.15 5.40
N ARG A 115 10.18 -4.64 4.69
CA ARG A 115 10.52 -6.07 4.74
C ARG A 115 10.93 -6.50 6.14
N ALA A 116 11.72 -5.67 6.81
CA ALA A 116 12.15 -5.97 8.17
C ALA A 116 10.97 -6.00 9.13
N ALA A 117 10.06 -5.06 9.01
CA ALA A 117 8.90 -4.99 9.88
C ALA A 117 8.00 -6.23 9.73
N VAL A 118 7.79 -6.65 8.49
CA VAL A 118 6.97 -7.83 8.22
C VAL A 118 7.65 -9.08 8.74
N ASP A 119 8.94 -9.21 8.49
CA ASP A 119 9.70 -10.37 8.91
C ASP A 119 9.72 -10.49 10.43
N GLU A 120 9.97 -9.38 11.11
CA GLU A 120 9.98 -9.33 12.56
C GLU A 120 8.67 -9.75 13.18
N SER A 121 7.58 -9.25 12.62
CA SER A 121 6.26 -9.56 13.16
C SER A 121 5.88 -11.02 12.97
N ARG A 122 6.43 -11.68 11.96
CA ARG A 122 6.13 -13.08 11.70
C ARG A 122 6.99 -14.01 12.54
N HIS A 123 8.13 -13.53 13.00
CA HIS A 123 9.04 -14.34 13.81
C HIS A 123 8.93 -14.11 15.31
N SER A 124 8.15 -13.15 15.74
CA SER A 124 8.02 -12.87 17.18
C SER A 124 6.71 -13.37 17.81
#